data_2fe18acfb34acff8b1e547945a81ea36
#
_entry.id   2fe18acfb34acff8b1e547945a81ea36
#
_cell.length_a   1.000
_cell.length_b   1.000
_cell.length_c   1.000
_cell.angle_alpha   90.00
_cell.angle_beta   90.00
_cell.angle_gamma   90.00
#
_symmetry.space_group_name_H-M   'P 1'
#
loop_
_entity.id
_entity.type
_entity.pdbx_description
1 polymer ?
#
loop_
_entity_poly.entity_id
_entity_poly.type
_entity_poly.pdbx_seq_one_letter_code
_entity_poly.pdbx_strand_id
1 'polypeptide(L)'
;MRCFHNTFTDIYFHLAAEEYLLKQETDSVFMLWQDTPSVVMGKHQSVQLEVNREWAEEQQIQIARRFSGGGAVYHDLGNVNLTFIETVSRLPDFSLYLHRILDFLKLIGLPAKGDERLGIYLDGLKISGSAQCVHKNRVLYHCTLLYDTNLAALNLSLIHI
;
A
#
# COMPACT_ATOMS: atom_id res chain seq x y z
N MET A 1 17.51 -6.72 -8.26
CA MET A 1 16.30 -6.60 -7.42
C MET A 1 15.87 -7.99 -6.99
N ARG A 2 15.70 -8.22 -5.70
CA ARG A 2 15.14 -9.48 -5.17
C ARG A 2 13.61 -9.36 -5.19
N CYS A 3 12.92 -10.39 -5.71
CA CYS A 3 11.46 -10.39 -5.78
C CYS A 3 10.90 -11.41 -4.80
N PHE A 4 9.94 -10.99 -4.00
CA PHE A 4 9.23 -11.84 -3.05
C PHE A 4 7.74 -11.85 -3.41
N HIS A 5 7.21 -13.06 -3.56
CA HIS A 5 5.78 -13.30 -3.54
C HIS A 5 5.47 -14.08 -2.27
N ASN A 6 4.64 -13.51 -1.43
CA ASN A 6 4.30 -14.06 -0.13
C ASN A 6 2.85 -14.53 -0.13
N THR A 7 2.62 -15.74 0.37
CA THR A 7 1.30 -16.35 0.48
C THR A 7 0.66 -16.17 1.86
N PHE A 8 1.38 -15.60 2.83
CA PHE A 8 0.78 -15.15 4.09
C PHE A 8 -0.19 -14.01 3.82
N THR A 9 -1.20 -13.87 4.66
CA THR A 9 -2.23 -12.82 4.54
C THR A 9 -2.40 -12.01 5.83
N ASP A 10 -1.37 -12.03 6.69
CA ASP A 10 -1.34 -11.31 7.95
C ASP A 10 -0.71 -9.93 7.76
N ILE A 11 -1.50 -8.87 8.01
CA ILE A 11 -1.06 -7.48 7.85
C ILE A 11 0.12 -7.12 8.76
N TYR A 12 0.16 -7.65 9.98
CA TYR A 12 1.26 -7.32 10.90
C TYR A 12 2.58 -7.92 10.43
N PHE A 13 2.52 -9.15 9.87
CA PHE A 13 3.67 -9.77 9.25
C PHE A 13 4.20 -8.94 8.07
N HIS A 14 3.31 -8.49 7.16
CA HIS A 14 3.71 -7.73 5.99
C HIS A 14 4.32 -6.38 6.34
N LEU A 15 3.69 -5.63 7.25
CA LEU A 15 4.23 -4.34 7.68
C LEU A 15 5.56 -4.48 8.44
N ALA A 16 5.71 -5.53 9.24
CA ALA A 16 6.98 -5.85 9.91
C ALA A 16 8.07 -6.24 8.89
N ALA A 17 7.70 -7.02 7.86
CA ALA A 17 8.62 -7.38 6.77
C ALA A 17 9.07 -6.15 5.99
N GLU A 18 8.16 -5.24 5.61
CA GLU A 18 8.51 -3.97 4.96
C GLU A 18 9.49 -3.15 5.80
N GLU A 19 9.21 -2.98 7.09
CA GLU A 19 10.08 -2.21 7.99
C GLU A 19 11.44 -2.87 8.17
N TYR A 20 11.49 -4.19 8.32
CA TYR A 20 12.73 -4.96 8.40
C TYR A 20 13.56 -4.80 7.12
N LEU A 21 12.97 -5.04 5.95
CA LEU A 21 13.64 -4.93 4.65
C LEU A 21 14.13 -3.51 4.38
N LEU A 22 13.37 -2.49 4.79
CA LEU A 22 13.78 -1.09 4.66
C LEU A 22 15.01 -0.77 5.51
N LYS A 23 15.08 -1.29 6.74
CA LYS A 23 16.09 -0.91 7.74
C LYS A 23 17.33 -1.80 7.74
N GLN A 24 17.21 -3.08 7.38
CA GLN A 24 18.26 -4.07 7.56
C GLN A 24 18.85 -4.58 6.23
N GLU A 25 18.06 -4.62 5.16
CA GLU A 25 18.55 -5.10 3.86
C GLU A 25 19.27 -4.00 3.09
N THR A 26 20.22 -4.41 2.23
CA THR A 26 20.95 -3.51 1.33
C THR A 26 20.52 -3.64 -0.12
N ASP A 27 20.03 -4.81 -0.48
CA ASP A 27 19.56 -5.09 -1.84
C ASP A 27 18.27 -4.35 -2.16
N SER A 28 18.06 -4.10 -3.46
CA SER A 28 16.76 -3.66 -3.95
C SER A 28 15.75 -4.81 -3.86
N VAL A 29 14.58 -4.51 -3.32
CA VAL A 29 13.52 -5.48 -3.06
C VAL A 29 12.23 -5.05 -3.75
N PHE A 30 11.54 -6.01 -4.34
CA PHE A 30 10.14 -5.92 -4.74
C PHE A 30 9.35 -7.00 -4.00
N MET A 31 8.24 -6.61 -3.37
CA MET A 31 7.36 -7.53 -2.67
C MET A 31 5.93 -7.40 -3.20
N LEU A 32 5.31 -8.53 -3.49
CA LEU A 32 3.90 -8.66 -3.86
C LEU A 32 3.17 -9.42 -2.76
N TRP A 33 2.07 -8.86 -2.25
CA TRP A 33 1.38 -9.40 -1.09
C TRP A 33 -0.10 -8.99 -1.01
N GLN A 34 -0.86 -9.74 -0.23
CA GLN A 34 -2.30 -9.51 0.02
C GLN A 34 -2.60 -9.76 1.49
N ASP A 35 -3.62 -9.12 2.03
CA ASP A 35 -4.05 -9.31 3.42
C ASP A 35 -5.49 -9.79 3.52
N THR A 36 -5.80 -10.47 4.61
CA THR A 36 -7.17 -10.59 5.10
C THR A 36 -7.70 -9.20 5.49
N PRO A 37 -9.04 -9.03 5.67
CA PRO A 37 -9.64 -7.74 5.97
C PRO A 37 -8.91 -6.98 7.08
N SER A 38 -8.39 -5.81 6.73
CA SER A 38 -7.61 -4.97 7.64
C SER A 38 -7.70 -3.48 7.27
N VAL A 39 -7.57 -2.62 8.29
CA VAL A 39 -7.40 -1.18 8.11
C VAL A 39 -5.94 -0.84 8.41
N VAL A 40 -5.27 -0.23 7.45
CA VAL A 40 -3.86 0.16 7.56
C VAL A 40 -3.75 1.67 7.66
N MET A 41 -3.34 2.14 8.82
CA MET A 41 -3.20 3.56 9.11
C MET A 41 -1.82 4.09 8.78
N GLY A 42 -1.75 5.33 8.35
CA GLY A 42 -0.49 6.05 8.24
C GLY A 42 0.15 6.32 9.62
N LYS A 43 1.46 6.50 9.63
CA LYS A 43 2.30 6.66 10.83
C LYS A 43 1.76 7.66 11.85
N HIS A 44 1.18 8.76 11.39
CA HIS A 44 0.82 9.91 12.24
C HIS A 44 -0.69 10.06 12.47
N GLN A 45 -1.51 9.13 11.96
CA GLN A 45 -2.97 9.22 12.09
C GLN A 45 -3.47 8.77 13.46
N SER A 46 -4.62 9.32 13.87
CA SER A 46 -5.35 8.88 15.06
C SER A 46 -6.36 7.81 14.69
N VAL A 47 -6.34 6.66 15.39
CA VAL A 47 -7.32 5.58 15.18
C VAL A 47 -8.75 6.10 15.36
N GLN A 48 -8.97 6.92 16.40
CA GLN A 48 -10.29 7.42 16.76
C GLN A 48 -10.90 8.36 15.71
N LEU A 49 -10.05 9.01 14.91
CA LEU A 49 -10.50 9.96 13.89
C LEU A 49 -10.65 9.33 12.49
N GLU A 50 -10.00 8.20 12.25
CA GLU A 50 -9.88 7.63 10.91
C GLU A 50 -10.65 6.31 10.75
N VAL A 51 -10.85 5.54 11.84
CA VAL A 51 -11.35 4.19 11.77
C VAL A 51 -12.67 4.05 12.54
N ASN A 52 -13.66 3.49 11.87
CA ASN A 52 -14.88 3.06 12.52
C ASN A 52 -14.59 1.79 13.36
N ARG A 53 -14.13 2.01 14.59
CA ARG A 53 -13.63 0.95 15.47
C ARG A 53 -14.71 -0.06 15.84
N GLU A 54 -15.92 0.39 16.17
CA GLU A 54 -17.02 -0.48 16.55
C GLU A 54 -17.33 -1.46 15.43
N TRP A 55 -17.47 -0.95 14.20
CA TRP A 55 -17.71 -1.79 13.05
C TRP A 55 -16.51 -2.71 12.74
N ALA A 56 -15.28 -2.22 12.85
CA ALA A 56 -14.09 -3.04 12.62
C ALA A 56 -13.97 -4.20 13.63
N GLU A 57 -14.28 -3.95 14.91
CA GLU A 57 -14.29 -4.97 15.96
C GLU A 57 -15.39 -6.01 15.72
N GLU A 58 -16.62 -5.59 15.38
CA GLU A 58 -17.73 -6.48 15.05
C GLU A 58 -17.42 -7.39 13.83
N GLN A 59 -16.73 -6.86 12.82
CA GLN A 59 -16.35 -7.59 11.62
C GLN A 59 -14.99 -8.32 11.74
N GLN A 60 -14.35 -8.29 12.92
CA GLN A 60 -13.04 -8.88 13.18
C GLN A 60 -11.95 -8.37 12.22
N ILE A 61 -12.04 -7.10 11.80
CA ILE A 61 -11.06 -6.44 10.92
C ILE A 61 -9.86 -6.01 11.75
N GLN A 62 -8.66 -6.39 11.31
CA GLN A 62 -7.41 -6.01 11.95
C GLN A 62 -7.12 -4.52 11.71
N ILE A 63 -6.63 -3.82 12.74
CA ILE A 63 -6.22 -2.41 12.63
C ILE A 63 -4.71 -2.33 12.85
N ALA A 64 -3.97 -1.97 11.82
CA ALA A 64 -2.51 -1.91 11.84
C ALA A 64 -1.99 -0.52 11.48
N ARG A 65 -0.78 -0.20 11.92
CA ARG A 65 -0.10 1.07 11.61
C ARG A 65 1.17 0.80 10.81
N ARG A 66 1.26 1.40 9.61
CA ARG A 66 2.46 1.29 8.78
C ARG A 66 3.53 2.31 9.17
N PHE A 67 4.75 2.04 8.77
CA PHE A 67 5.91 2.92 9.01
C PHE A 67 5.88 4.19 8.15
N SER A 68 5.25 4.15 6.96
CA SER A 68 5.08 5.30 6.06
C SER A 68 3.95 6.23 6.52
N GLY A 69 3.95 7.47 6.02
CA GLY A 69 2.89 8.44 6.24
C GLY A 69 1.63 8.18 5.39
N GLY A 70 0.80 9.20 5.22
CA GLY A 70 -0.42 9.17 4.41
C GLY A 70 -1.67 8.80 5.19
N GLY A 71 -2.79 8.65 4.47
CA GLY A 71 -4.12 8.34 4.99
C GLY A 71 -4.33 6.88 5.36
N ALA A 72 -5.46 6.57 5.99
CA ALA A 72 -5.89 5.20 6.26
C ALA A 72 -6.39 4.55 4.96
N VAL A 73 -6.17 3.24 4.83
CA VAL A 73 -6.63 2.43 3.71
C VAL A 73 -7.23 1.12 4.24
N TYR A 74 -8.17 0.57 3.48
CA TYR A 74 -8.72 -0.75 3.73
C TYR A 74 -8.05 -1.77 2.79
N HIS A 75 -7.69 -2.92 3.34
CA HIS A 75 -7.19 -4.08 2.59
C HIS A 75 -8.12 -5.28 2.77
N ASP A 76 -8.22 -6.07 1.72
CA ASP A 76 -8.77 -7.42 1.72
C ASP A 76 -8.10 -8.26 0.62
N LEU A 77 -8.52 -9.48 0.41
CA LEU A 77 -7.96 -10.35 -0.63
C LEU A 77 -8.29 -9.87 -2.07
N GLY A 78 -9.16 -8.88 -2.23
CA GLY A 78 -9.42 -8.18 -3.49
C GLY A 78 -8.44 -7.04 -3.79
N ASN A 79 -7.46 -6.82 -2.92
CA ASN A 79 -6.37 -5.87 -3.12
C ASN A 79 -5.07 -6.61 -3.39
N VAL A 80 -4.25 -6.08 -4.29
CA VAL A 80 -2.85 -6.48 -4.45
C VAL A 80 -1.95 -5.34 -4.00
N ASN A 81 -1.07 -5.61 -3.06
CA ASN A 81 -0.10 -4.64 -2.57
C ASN A 81 1.26 -4.86 -3.23
N LEU A 82 1.85 -3.76 -3.69
CA LEU A 82 3.17 -3.74 -4.31
C LEU A 82 4.09 -2.87 -3.48
N THR A 83 5.25 -3.39 -3.10
CA THR A 83 6.25 -2.67 -2.33
C THR A 83 7.58 -2.68 -3.06
N PHE A 84 8.16 -1.50 -3.25
CA PHE A 84 9.51 -1.29 -3.75
C PHE A 84 10.37 -0.72 -2.64
N ILE A 85 11.52 -1.34 -2.39
CA ILE A 85 12.52 -0.84 -1.45
C ILE A 85 13.86 -0.80 -2.18
N GLU A 86 14.43 0.40 -2.30
CA GLU A 86 15.68 0.60 -3.05
C GLU A 86 16.62 1.55 -2.29
N THR A 87 17.92 1.39 -2.55
CA THR A 87 18.93 2.36 -2.11
C THR A 87 19.04 3.48 -3.15
N VAL A 88 19.00 4.73 -2.71
CA VAL A 88 19.11 5.89 -3.59
C VAL A 88 20.31 6.75 -3.19
N SER A 89 20.99 7.31 -4.20
CA SER A 89 22.13 8.20 -4.01
C SER A 89 21.76 9.69 -4.08
N ARG A 90 20.48 10.00 -4.41
CA ARG A 90 19.93 11.35 -4.56
C ARG A 90 18.56 11.42 -3.92
N LEU A 91 17.94 12.60 -3.92
CA LEU A 91 16.53 12.75 -3.56
C LEU A 91 15.67 11.80 -4.41
N PRO A 92 14.83 10.98 -3.78
CA PRO A 92 14.04 9.99 -4.51
C PRO A 92 13.01 10.68 -5.39
N ASP A 93 12.89 10.20 -6.62
CA ASP A 93 11.76 10.50 -7.51
C ASP A 93 10.76 9.34 -7.44
N PHE A 94 9.72 9.51 -6.65
CA PHE A 94 8.70 8.47 -6.47
C PHE A 94 7.82 8.26 -7.69
N SER A 95 7.81 9.19 -8.66
CA SER A 95 7.07 9.03 -9.92
C SER A 95 7.61 7.87 -10.77
N LEU A 96 8.90 7.50 -10.60
CA LEU A 96 9.49 6.34 -11.26
C LEU A 96 8.78 5.03 -10.90
N TYR A 97 8.34 4.87 -9.64
CA TYR A 97 7.60 3.68 -9.21
C TYR A 97 6.19 3.66 -9.79
N LEU A 98 5.53 4.82 -9.81
CA LEU A 98 4.24 4.97 -10.47
C LEU A 98 4.33 4.57 -11.95
N HIS A 99 5.32 5.07 -12.68
CA HIS A 99 5.49 4.76 -14.11
C HIS A 99 5.74 3.25 -14.33
N ARG A 100 6.58 2.60 -13.50
CA ARG A 100 6.78 1.14 -13.57
C ARG A 100 5.46 0.36 -13.44
N ILE A 101 4.57 0.80 -12.54
CA ILE A 101 3.27 0.15 -12.34
C ILE A 101 2.34 0.43 -13.52
N LEU A 102 2.29 1.67 -14.03
CA LEU A 102 1.50 2.02 -15.21
C LEU A 102 1.94 1.26 -16.46
N ASP A 103 3.25 1.10 -16.67
CA ASP A 103 3.79 0.31 -17.78
C ASP A 103 3.39 -1.17 -17.64
N PHE A 104 3.43 -1.73 -16.43
CA PHE A 104 2.95 -3.08 -16.17
C PHE A 104 1.44 -3.21 -16.46
N LEU A 105 0.61 -2.30 -15.95
CA LEU A 105 -0.84 -2.31 -16.20
C LEU A 105 -1.15 -2.22 -17.70
N LYS A 106 -0.41 -1.39 -18.44
CA LYS A 106 -0.52 -1.29 -19.88
C LYS A 106 -0.17 -2.60 -20.60
N LEU A 107 0.88 -3.31 -20.15
CA LEU A 107 1.26 -4.61 -20.73
C LEU A 107 0.17 -5.67 -20.59
N ILE A 108 -0.62 -5.63 -19.53
CA ILE A 108 -1.75 -6.55 -19.32
C ILE A 108 -3.09 -5.99 -19.88
N GLY A 109 -3.03 -4.92 -20.67
CA GLY A 109 -4.20 -4.38 -21.37
C GLY A 109 -5.05 -3.39 -20.57
N LEU A 110 -4.56 -2.89 -19.44
CA LEU A 110 -5.25 -1.91 -18.60
C LEU A 110 -4.67 -0.51 -18.83
N PRO A 111 -5.34 0.40 -19.57
CA PRO A 111 -4.85 1.74 -19.91
C PRO A 111 -5.01 2.73 -18.76
N ALA A 112 -4.48 2.39 -17.59
CA ALA A 112 -4.56 3.22 -16.40
C ALA A 112 -3.70 4.50 -16.53
N LYS A 113 -4.08 5.54 -15.77
CA LYS A 113 -3.39 6.84 -15.72
C LYS A 113 -3.00 7.19 -14.30
N GLY A 114 -1.86 7.86 -14.14
CA GLY A 114 -1.39 8.40 -12.86
C GLY A 114 -1.78 9.86 -12.66
N ASP A 115 -1.82 10.30 -11.41
CA ASP A 115 -1.95 11.72 -11.04
C ASP A 115 -0.70 12.23 -10.30
N GLU A 116 -0.67 13.54 -10.02
CA GLU A 116 0.44 14.22 -9.31
C GLU A 116 0.60 13.74 -7.86
N ARG A 117 -0.42 13.11 -7.28
CA ARG A 117 -0.40 12.53 -5.93
C ARG A 117 -0.02 11.05 -5.95
N LEU A 118 0.47 10.55 -7.07
CA LEU A 118 0.86 9.16 -7.30
C LEU A 118 -0.32 8.16 -7.14
N GLY A 119 -1.55 8.62 -7.34
CA GLY A 119 -2.73 7.79 -7.47
C GLY A 119 -2.82 7.18 -8.87
N ILE A 120 -3.49 6.03 -8.99
CA ILE A 120 -3.74 5.39 -10.29
C ILE A 120 -5.25 5.32 -10.53
N TYR A 121 -5.65 5.65 -11.75
CA TYR A 121 -7.04 5.70 -12.19
C TYR A 121 -7.23 4.86 -13.44
N LEU A 122 -8.35 4.14 -13.50
CA LEU A 122 -8.83 3.40 -14.66
C LEU A 122 -10.27 3.84 -14.93
N ASP A 123 -10.55 4.27 -16.16
CA ASP A 123 -11.86 4.76 -16.58
C ASP A 123 -12.46 5.86 -15.67
N GLY A 124 -11.58 6.72 -15.14
CA GLY A 124 -11.95 7.81 -14.23
C GLY A 124 -12.12 7.40 -12.76
N LEU A 125 -12.07 6.12 -12.45
CA LEU A 125 -12.15 5.61 -11.08
C LEU A 125 -10.76 5.40 -10.49
N LYS A 126 -10.57 5.81 -9.23
CA LYS A 126 -9.32 5.59 -8.51
C LYS A 126 -9.20 4.11 -8.11
N ILE A 127 -8.20 3.44 -8.64
CA ILE A 127 -7.90 2.02 -8.35
C ILE A 127 -6.68 1.81 -7.47
N SER A 128 -5.93 2.87 -7.16
CA SER A 128 -4.72 2.78 -6.32
C SER A 128 -4.47 4.05 -5.54
N GLY A 129 -4.03 3.86 -4.29
CA GLY A 129 -3.34 4.88 -3.51
C GLY A 129 -1.93 4.41 -3.17
N SER A 130 -1.01 5.34 -2.98
CA SER A 130 0.37 5.05 -2.60
C SER A 130 0.79 5.79 -1.35
N ALA A 131 1.80 5.25 -0.68
CA ALA A 131 2.53 5.94 0.37
C ALA A 131 4.01 5.65 0.26
N GLN A 132 4.81 6.52 0.81
CA GLN A 132 6.26 6.44 0.70
C GLN A 132 6.94 6.90 1.98
N CYS A 133 8.14 6.41 2.18
CA CYS A 133 9.02 6.91 3.24
C CYS A 133 10.49 6.72 2.86
N VAL A 134 11.33 7.48 3.56
CA VAL A 134 12.78 7.40 3.43
C VAL A 134 13.36 7.04 4.79
N HIS A 135 14.28 6.09 4.81
CA HIS A 135 15.09 5.75 5.97
C HIS A 135 16.57 5.76 5.58
N LYS A 136 17.33 6.75 6.08
CA LYS A 136 18.72 7.00 5.66
C LYS A 136 18.79 7.22 4.14
N ASN A 137 19.52 6.35 3.43
CA ASN A 137 19.64 6.34 1.97
C ASN A 137 18.73 5.30 1.29
N ARG A 138 17.79 4.72 2.01
CA ARG A 138 16.81 3.78 1.47
C ARG A 138 15.44 4.40 1.37
N VAL A 139 14.74 4.05 0.32
CA VAL A 139 13.36 4.46 0.07
C VAL A 139 12.46 3.23 0.08
N LEU A 140 11.25 3.44 0.56
CA LEU A 140 10.14 2.52 0.42
C LEU A 140 9.02 3.27 -0.30
N TYR A 141 8.53 2.69 -1.38
CA TYR A 141 7.29 3.08 -2.04
C TYR A 141 6.37 1.86 -2.04
N HIS A 142 5.16 2.02 -1.56
CA HIS A 142 4.16 0.99 -1.68
C HIS A 142 2.82 1.55 -2.18
N CYS A 143 2.08 0.73 -2.87
CA CYS A 143 0.74 1.04 -3.31
C CYS A 143 -0.15 -0.20 -3.25
N THR A 144 -1.46 0.05 -3.19
CA THR A 144 -2.50 -0.97 -3.24
C THR A 144 -3.24 -0.85 -4.55
N LEU A 145 -3.39 -1.94 -5.29
CA LEU A 145 -4.24 -2.03 -6.47
C LEU A 145 -5.56 -2.73 -6.11
N LEU A 146 -6.66 -2.04 -6.32
CA LEU A 146 -8.02 -2.57 -6.12
C LEU A 146 -8.45 -3.32 -7.39
N TYR A 147 -8.71 -4.62 -7.30
CA TYR A 147 -9.21 -5.40 -8.44
C TYR A 147 -10.55 -6.11 -8.15
N ASP A 148 -10.79 -6.52 -6.91
CA ASP A 148 -12.03 -7.18 -6.47
C ASP A 148 -12.34 -6.86 -4.99
N THR A 149 -11.97 -5.67 -4.56
CA THR A 149 -12.12 -5.19 -3.18
C THR A 149 -13.57 -5.03 -2.80
N ASN A 150 -13.92 -5.42 -1.57
CA ASN A 150 -15.23 -5.13 -0.98
C ASN A 150 -15.37 -3.63 -0.68
N LEU A 151 -15.91 -2.87 -1.65
CA LEU A 151 -16.08 -1.42 -1.53
C LEU A 151 -17.06 -1.02 -0.41
N ALA A 152 -18.01 -1.88 -0.06
CA ALA A 152 -18.91 -1.63 1.07
C ALA A 152 -18.14 -1.68 2.39
N ALA A 153 -17.28 -2.68 2.57
CA ALA A 153 -16.42 -2.79 3.74
C ALA A 153 -15.42 -1.63 3.81
N LEU A 154 -14.83 -1.23 2.68
CA LEU A 154 -13.95 -0.07 2.59
C LEU A 154 -14.66 1.20 3.08
N ASN A 155 -15.87 1.49 2.59
CA ASN A 155 -16.65 2.67 2.98
C ASN A 155 -17.09 2.66 4.45
N LEU A 156 -17.36 1.48 5.02
CA LEU A 156 -17.81 1.35 6.42
C LEU A 156 -16.65 1.34 7.43
N SER A 157 -15.45 0.93 7.01
CA SER A 157 -14.28 0.81 7.88
C SER A 157 -13.60 2.15 8.19
N LEU A 158 -13.74 3.13 7.30
CA LEU A 158 -13.09 4.43 7.41
C LEU A 158 -14.10 5.55 7.65
N ILE A 159 -13.72 6.56 8.46
CA ILE A 159 -14.62 7.68 8.80
C ILE A 159 -14.63 8.75 7.70
N HIS A 160 -13.49 8.96 7.03
CA HIS A 160 -13.30 10.00 6.03
C HIS A 160 -12.90 9.39 4.67
N ILE A 161 -13.88 9.05 3.88
CA ILE A 161 -13.68 8.70 2.45
C ILE A 161 -14.45 9.67 1.57
#